data_f7d99103f0688415c5c6fddd066f9b32
#
_entry.id   f7d99103f0688415c5c6fddd066f9b32
#
_cell.length_a   1.000
_cell.length_b   1.000
_cell.length_c   1.000
_cell.angle_alpha   90.00
_cell.angle_beta   90.00
_cell.angle_gamma   90.00
#
_symmetry.space_group_name_H-M   'P 1'
#
loop_
_entity.id
_entity.type
_entity.pdbx_description
1 polymer ?
#
loop_
_entity_poly.entity_id
_entity_poly.type
_entity_poly.pdbx_seq_one_letter_code
_entity_poly.pdbx_strand_id
1 'polypeptide(L)'
;MRARRAGAATGARKVIWLAGRRAVRGRSVSAVAVVVVGAGIAGIACARELAGAGVEVRVLERARVVGGRMASRRLHGRPVDMGAAYFTVSDPEFARVVEGWRAAGLARPWTDSLAVFENGTRGAAPGPMRWAAPDGLRSLVVALAAGLDVTLQHEVRQVGPGPCVDGEPADAVVLAMPDPQAARLLEPVPAELVDRRWYPVIAVAAGWAERAWAPFPAAFVNGHPVLALVADDGDRRGDGAPVLVAHSTADVAHAHDADPDGAVPEVLAALRRLLDVGDPQWTFAHRWRFAAPAAQRDATFRLADGIGLACDAWGRSRVEAAWRSGTDLARAILAR
;
A
#
# COMPACT_ATOMS: atom_id res chain seq x y z
N MET A 1 34.55 -22.14 -71.71
CA MET A 1 33.41 -21.35 -72.27
C MET A 1 32.65 -20.77 -71.13
N ARG A 2 32.82 -19.45 -70.88
CA ARG A 2 31.81 -18.37 -70.88
C ARG A 2 30.47 -18.78 -70.22
N ALA A 3 29.86 -18.08 -69.23
CA ALA A 3 29.73 -16.69 -68.87
C ALA A 3 29.01 -16.59 -67.48
N ARG A 4 29.43 -15.72 -66.58
CA ARG A 4 28.84 -14.44 -66.12
C ARG A 4 27.31 -14.36 -65.90
N ARG A 5 26.87 -14.02 -64.70
CA ARG A 5 26.32 -12.76 -64.19
C ARG A 5 25.56 -13.02 -62.87
N ALA A 6 25.89 -12.35 -61.78
CA ALA A 6 25.35 -11.12 -61.24
C ALA A 6 23.96 -11.32 -60.62
N GLY A 7 23.66 -11.14 -59.39
CA GLY A 7 23.92 -10.09 -58.46
C GLY A 7 22.59 -9.50 -58.01
N ALA A 8 22.29 -9.52 -56.73
CA ALA A 8 21.44 -8.48 -56.12
C ALA A 8 21.53 -8.56 -54.61
N ALA A 9 22.24 -7.61 -54.06
CA ALA A 9 22.24 -7.32 -52.64
C ALA A 9 21.02 -6.45 -52.32
N THR A 10 20.16 -6.88 -51.38
CA THR A 10 19.18 -6.00 -50.76
C THR A 10 19.67 -5.57 -49.43
N GLY A 11 20.11 -4.29 -49.38
CA GLY A 11 20.60 -3.60 -48.19
C GLY A 11 19.49 -3.32 -47.20
N ALA A 12 19.68 -3.81 -46.02
CA ALA A 12 18.95 -3.33 -44.84
C ALA A 12 19.45 -1.92 -44.45
N ARG A 13 18.63 -0.91 -44.64
CA ARG A 13 18.89 0.45 -44.19
C ARG A 13 18.84 0.47 -42.68
N LYS A 14 19.98 0.61 -42.03
CA LYS A 14 20.07 1.10 -40.62
C LYS A 14 19.61 2.55 -40.61
N VAL A 15 18.48 2.80 -39.98
CA VAL A 15 18.08 4.15 -39.62
C VAL A 15 18.91 4.56 -38.40
N ILE A 16 19.93 5.37 -38.65
CA ILE A 16 20.71 6.03 -37.60
C ILE A 16 19.91 7.27 -37.19
N TRP A 17 19.29 7.23 -36.00
CA TRP A 17 18.80 8.41 -35.34
C TRP A 17 19.98 9.20 -34.71
N LEU A 18 20.51 10.17 -35.45
CA LEU A 18 21.36 11.23 -34.89
C LEU A 18 20.43 12.31 -34.34
N ALA A 19 20.00 12.16 -33.09
CA ALA A 19 19.44 13.26 -32.32
C ALA A 19 20.58 14.08 -31.76
N GLY A 20 20.76 15.29 -32.30
CA GLY A 20 21.72 16.26 -31.81
C GLY A 20 21.44 16.65 -30.36
N ARG A 21 22.19 16.08 -29.43
CA ARG A 21 22.30 16.57 -28.06
C ARG A 21 23.23 17.80 -28.10
N ARG A 22 22.64 19.00 -27.96
CA ARG A 22 23.42 20.17 -27.52
C ARG A 22 24.00 19.87 -26.14
N ALA A 23 25.29 19.74 -26.08
CA ALA A 23 26.05 19.63 -24.83
C ALA A 23 25.88 20.92 -24.04
N VAL A 24 25.03 20.92 -23.02
CA VAL A 24 25.09 21.89 -21.94
C VAL A 24 26.22 21.44 -21.02
N ARG A 25 27.33 22.16 -21.05
CA ARG A 25 28.48 21.98 -20.15
C ARG A 25 28.02 22.24 -18.71
N GLY A 26 28.30 21.33 -17.80
CA GLY A 26 28.32 21.53 -16.37
C GLY A 26 27.11 20.90 -15.61
N ARG A 27 26.98 19.57 -15.64
CA ARG A 27 26.32 18.81 -14.59
C ARG A 27 27.20 17.60 -14.26
N SER A 28 28.06 17.76 -13.28
CA SER A 28 28.60 16.64 -12.53
C SER A 28 27.63 16.40 -11.36
N VAL A 29 27.12 15.24 -11.25
CA VAL A 29 26.30 14.47 -10.36
C VAL A 29 25.09 13.97 -11.15
N SER A 30 25.02 12.66 -11.34
CA SER A 30 23.89 11.96 -11.95
C SER A 30 22.64 12.32 -11.15
N ALA A 31 21.77 13.17 -11.69
CA ALA A 31 20.52 13.50 -11.06
C ALA A 31 19.64 12.25 -11.15
N VAL A 32 19.16 11.74 -10.03
CA VAL A 32 18.17 10.67 -9.98
C VAL A 32 16.96 11.13 -10.77
N ALA A 33 16.61 10.40 -11.83
CA ALA A 33 15.56 10.83 -12.75
C ALA A 33 14.19 10.96 -12.06
N VAL A 34 13.84 10.00 -11.17
CA VAL A 34 12.58 10.07 -10.42
C VAL A 34 12.79 9.74 -8.95
N VAL A 35 12.24 10.60 -8.06
CA VAL A 35 12.20 10.35 -6.62
C VAL A 35 10.78 9.97 -6.20
N VAL A 36 10.62 8.81 -5.58
CA VAL A 36 9.35 8.34 -5.01
C VAL A 36 9.42 8.48 -3.49
N VAL A 37 8.52 9.26 -2.91
CA VAL A 37 8.42 9.47 -1.46
C VAL A 37 7.28 8.60 -0.91
N GLY A 38 7.65 7.60 -0.11
CA GLY A 38 6.76 6.61 0.48
C GLY A 38 6.90 5.22 -0.16
N ALA A 39 7.27 4.22 0.67
CA ALA A 39 7.45 2.82 0.27
C ALA A 39 6.25 1.93 0.64
N GLY A 40 5.03 2.48 0.54
CA GLY A 40 3.80 1.70 0.49
C GLY A 40 3.61 1.04 -0.88
N ILE A 41 2.56 0.22 -1.04
CA ILE A 41 2.34 -0.52 -2.29
C ILE A 41 2.22 0.40 -3.52
N ALA A 42 1.64 1.61 -3.38
CA ALA A 42 1.54 2.58 -4.47
C ALA A 42 2.92 3.07 -4.93
N GLY A 43 3.78 3.50 -3.98
CA GLY A 43 5.13 3.98 -4.30
C GLY A 43 6.03 2.87 -4.86
N ILE A 44 5.97 1.68 -4.28
CA ILE A 44 6.74 0.53 -4.76
C ILE A 44 6.27 0.07 -6.14
N ALA A 45 4.96 0.06 -6.41
CA ALA A 45 4.43 -0.25 -7.75
C ALA A 45 4.87 0.78 -8.79
N CYS A 46 4.83 2.08 -8.45
CA CYS A 46 5.33 3.15 -9.30
C CYS A 46 6.82 2.99 -9.60
N ALA A 47 7.64 2.82 -8.57
CA ALA A 47 9.08 2.64 -8.71
C ALA A 47 9.44 1.40 -9.55
N ARG A 48 8.70 0.30 -9.37
CA ARG A 48 8.89 -0.95 -10.13
C ARG A 48 8.63 -0.78 -11.62
N GLU A 49 7.54 -0.11 -11.96
CA GLU A 49 7.16 0.18 -13.35
C GLU A 49 8.19 1.08 -14.04
N LEU A 50 8.62 2.17 -13.35
CA LEU A 50 9.65 3.08 -13.86
C LEU A 50 11.01 2.39 -14.02
N ALA A 51 11.47 1.64 -13.03
CA ALA A 51 12.73 0.90 -13.09
C ALA A 51 12.70 -0.18 -14.17
N GLY A 52 11.56 -0.86 -14.37
CA GLY A 52 11.34 -1.81 -15.45
C GLY A 52 11.45 -1.20 -16.84
N ALA A 53 11.17 0.09 -16.98
CA ALA A 53 11.36 0.88 -18.20
C ALA A 53 12.78 1.49 -18.32
N GLY A 54 13.69 1.20 -17.39
CA GLY A 54 15.08 1.67 -17.42
C GLY A 54 15.28 3.08 -16.86
N VAL A 55 14.30 3.64 -16.14
CA VAL A 55 14.43 4.94 -15.45
C VAL A 55 15.17 4.74 -14.14
N GLU A 56 16.12 5.65 -13.82
CA GLU A 56 16.76 5.71 -12.52
C GLU A 56 15.76 6.22 -11.48
N VAL A 57 15.44 5.39 -10.47
CA VAL A 57 14.44 5.69 -9.45
C VAL A 57 15.02 5.47 -8.06
N ARG A 58 14.81 6.43 -7.18
CA ARG A 58 15.08 6.30 -5.75
C ARG A 58 13.77 6.38 -4.96
N VAL A 59 13.59 5.46 -4.03
CA VAL A 59 12.44 5.47 -3.09
C VAL A 59 12.92 5.93 -1.72
N LEU A 60 12.29 6.96 -1.16
CA LEU A 60 12.57 7.49 0.17
C LEU A 60 11.43 7.13 1.12
N GLU A 61 11.75 6.46 2.24
CA GLU A 61 10.77 6.02 3.23
C GLU A 61 11.19 6.43 4.64
N ARG A 62 10.33 7.14 5.35
CA ARG A 62 10.59 7.58 6.74
C ARG A 62 10.61 6.44 7.75
N ALA A 63 9.89 5.34 7.47
CA ALA A 63 9.85 4.20 8.37
C ALA A 63 11.11 3.33 8.26
N ARG A 64 11.27 2.42 9.23
CA ARG A 64 12.36 1.45 9.25
C ARG A 64 12.17 0.30 8.26
N VAL A 65 11.02 0.20 7.62
CA VAL A 65 10.63 -0.90 6.74
C VAL A 65 9.63 -0.42 5.72
N VAL A 66 9.61 -1.06 4.56
CA VAL A 66 8.59 -0.86 3.53
C VAL A 66 7.23 -1.43 3.96
N GLY A 67 6.15 -1.09 3.24
CA GLY A 67 4.84 -1.71 3.39
C GLY A 67 3.70 -0.74 3.68
N GLY A 68 3.98 0.43 4.28
CA GLY A 68 2.94 1.41 4.59
C GLY A 68 1.76 0.81 5.36
N ARG A 69 0.52 1.00 4.85
CA ARG A 69 -0.71 0.46 5.47
C ARG A 69 -0.94 -1.05 5.26
N MET A 70 -0.08 -1.74 4.55
CA MET A 70 0.01 -3.21 4.56
C MET A 70 0.95 -3.71 5.66
N ALA A 71 1.08 -2.96 6.75
CA ALA A 71 2.03 -3.24 7.82
C ALA A 71 1.70 -4.53 8.58
N SER A 72 2.69 -5.39 8.71
CA SER A 72 2.71 -6.49 9.67
C SER A 72 3.71 -6.18 10.78
N ARG A 73 3.39 -6.51 12.01
CA ARG A 73 4.28 -6.39 13.18
C ARG A 73 4.69 -7.79 13.64
N ARG A 74 5.95 -7.95 14.04
CA ARG A 74 6.36 -9.19 14.68
C ARG A 74 6.02 -9.12 16.16
N LEU A 75 4.99 -9.85 16.57
CA LEU A 75 4.50 -9.91 17.94
C LEU A 75 4.59 -11.36 18.41
N HIS A 76 5.21 -11.58 19.59
CA HIS A 76 5.38 -12.91 20.17
C HIS A 76 5.89 -13.96 19.16
N GLY A 77 6.89 -13.57 18.36
CA GLY A 77 7.56 -14.48 17.42
C GLY A 77 6.88 -14.69 16.07
N ARG A 78 5.65 -14.17 15.85
CA ARG A 78 4.86 -14.31 14.61
C ARG A 78 4.54 -12.98 13.94
N PRO A 79 4.32 -12.93 12.62
CA PRO A 79 3.79 -11.75 11.97
C PRO A 79 2.29 -11.57 12.29
N VAL A 80 1.87 -10.35 12.57
CA VAL A 80 0.48 -9.96 12.81
C VAL A 80 0.16 -8.73 11.95
N ASP A 81 -0.86 -8.80 11.10
CA ASP A 81 -1.24 -7.67 10.25
C ASP A 81 -2.03 -6.63 11.03
N MET A 82 -1.45 -5.46 11.16
CA MET A 82 -2.00 -4.32 11.90
C MET A 82 -2.63 -3.26 10.98
N GLY A 83 -2.48 -3.41 9.67
CA GLY A 83 -3.06 -2.52 8.66
C GLY A 83 -4.23 -3.17 7.93
N ALA A 84 -4.15 -3.24 6.59
CA ALA A 84 -5.15 -3.95 5.80
C ALA A 84 -5.35 -5.39 6.30
N ALA A 85 -6.60 -5.80 6.47
CA ALA A 85 -6.90 -7.14 6.93
C ALA A 85 -6.77 -8.19 5.81
N TYR A 86 -6.98 -7.79 4.58
CA TYR A 86 -6.92 -8.61 3.36
C TYR A 86 -6.82 -7.71 2.14
N PHE A 87 -6.72 -8.32 0.97
CA PHE A 87 -6.93 -7.62 -0.29
C PHE A 87 -7.84 -8.45 -1.22
N THR A 88 -8.40 -7.78 -2.23
CA THR A 88 -9.22 -8.39 -3.29
C THR A 88 -8.60 -8.08 -4.64
N VAL A 89 -8.96 -8.86 -5.65
CA VAL A 89 -8.42 -8.78 -7.00
C VAL A 89 -9.57 -8.65 -7.99
N SER A 90 -9.54 -7.62 -8.80
CA SER A 90 -10.49 -7.39 -9.89
C SER A 90 -9.81 -6.88 -11.17
N ASP A 91 -8.65 -6.26 -11.05
CA ASP A 91 -7.83 -5.76 -12.15
C ASP A 91 -6.99 -6.91 -12.76
N PRO A 92 -7.01 -7.13 -14.09
CA PRO A 92 -6.28 -8.22 -14.72
C PRO A 92 -4.76 -8.10 -14.60
N GLU A 93 -4.20 -6.89 -14.50
CA GLU A 93 -2.77 -6.70 -14.35
C GLU A 93 -2.35 -6.97 -12.91
N PHE A 94 -3.14 -6.49 -11.94
CA PHE A 94 -2.92 -6.84 -10.55
C PHE A 94 -3.08 -8.34 -10.29
N ALA A 95 -4.01 -9.01 -11.00
CA ALA A 95 -4.15 -10.47 -10.94
C ALA A 95 -2.86 -11.21 -11.31
N ARG A 96 -2.10 -10.73 -12.31
CA ARG A 96 -0.81 -11.33 -12.67
C ARG A 96 0.24 -11.16 -11.56
N VAL A 97 0.26 -10.01 -10.89
CA VAL A 97 1.13 -9.79 -9.72
C VAL A 97 0.78 -10.74 -8.58
N VAL A 98 -0.52 -10.88 -8.29
CA VAL A 98 -1.02 -11.76 -7.22
C VAL A 98 -0.74 -13.23 -7.55
N GLU A 99 -0.87 -13.64 -8.81
CA GLU A 99 -0.51 -14.98 -9.24
C GLU A 99 1.00 -15.26 -9.07
N GLY A 100 1.85 -14.28 -9.34
CA GLY A 100 3.28 -14.36 -9.03
C GLY A 100 3.54 -14.56 -7.53
N TRP A 101 2.84 -13.82 -6.67
CA TRP A 101 2.93 -14.00 -5.23
C TRP A 101 2.41 -15.37 -4.79
N ARG A 102 1.31 -15.84 -5.39
CA ARG A 102 0.74 -17.17 -5.10
C ARG A 102 1.72 -18.28 -5.48
N ALA A 103 2.29 -18.20 -6.68
CA ALA A 103 3.28 -19.18 -7.16
C ALA A 103 4.56 -19.22 -6.29
N ALA A 104 4.94 -18.06 -5.71
CA ALA A 104 6.05 -17.95 -4.77
C ALA A 104 5.68 -18.32 -3.31
N GLY A 105 4.43 -18.72 -3.03
CA GLY A 105 3.96 -19.04 -1.69
C GLY A 105 3.77 -17.83 -0.76
N LEU A 106 3.85 -16.61 -1.30
CA LEU A 106 3.74 -15.36 -0.53
C LEU A 106 2.29 -14.94 -0.27
N ALA A 107 1.38 -15.30 -1.16
CA ALA A 107 -0.05 -15.03 -1.02
C ALA A 107 -0.88 -16.31 -1.21
N ARG A 108 -2.04 -16.35 -0.56
CA ARG A 108 -3.00 -17.43 -0.72
C ARG A 108 -4.44 -16.91 -0.80
N PRO A 109 -5.34 -17.59 -1.52
CA PRO A 109 -6.79 -17.38 -1.32
C PRO A 109 -7.12 -17.64 0.15
N TRP A 110 -7.95 -16.79 0.74
CA TRP A 110 -8.35 -16.92 2.13
C TRP A 110 -9.82 -17.25 2.29
N THR A 111 -10.70 -16.34 1.89
CA THR A 111 -12.15 -16.53 2.01
C THR A 111 -12.91 -15.66 1.00
N ASP A 112 -14.03 -16.16 0.52
CA ASP A 112 -15.01 -15.41 -0.28
C ASP A 112 -16.21 -14.91 0.56
N SER A 113 -16.27 -15.28 1.84
CA SER A 113 -17.35 -14.87 2.73
C SER A 113 -16.80 -14.38 4.08
N LEU A 114 -17.27 -13.23 4.54
CA LEU A 114 -17.01 -12.70 5.87
C LEU A 114 -18.25 -12.84 6.75
N ALA A 115 -18.04 -12.98 8.05
CA ALA A 115 -19.13 -12.81 9.01
C ALA A 115 -19.57 -11.35 9.07
N VAL A 116 -20.80 -11.12 9.46
CA VAL A 116 -21.35 -9.80 9.78
C VAL A 116 -22.02 -9.89 11.13
N PHE A 117 -21.61 -9.05 12.06
CA PHE A 117 -22.32 -8.84 13.32
C PHE A 117 -23.11 -7.54 13.19
N GLU A 118 -24.42 -7.65 13.38
CA GLU A 118 -25.34 -6.52 13.32
C GLU A 118 -26.49 -6.74 14.27
N ASN A 119 -26.79 -5.76 15.13
CA ASN A 119 -27.89 -5.82 16.11
C ASN A 119 -27.91 -7.13 16.95
N GLY A 120 -26.73 -7.61 17.37
CA GLY A 120 -26.59 -8.83 18.17
C GLY A 120 -26.76 -10.15 17.40
N THR A 121 -26.95 -10.09 16.08
CA THR A 121 -27.04 -11.27 15.23
C THR A 121 -25.77 -11.47 14.41
N ARG A 122 -25.43 -12.74 14.10
CA ARG A 122 -24.34 -13.10 13.22
C ARG A 122 -24.90 -13.59 11.89
N GLY A 123 -24.54 -12.90 10.83
CA GLY A 123 -24.80 -13.28 9.44
C GLY A 123 -23.53 -13.57 8.66
N ALA A 124 -23.68 -13.73 7.34
CA ALA A 124 -22.57 -13.88 6.40
C ALA A 124 -22.71 -12.89 5.24
N ALA A 125 -21.58 -12.35 4.77
CA ALA A 125 -21.48 -11.46 3.61
C ALA A 125 -20.58 -12.12 2.56
N PRO A 126 -21.14 -12.86 1.59
CA PRO A 126 -20.40 -13.36 0.44
C PRO A 126 -19.88 -12.19 -0.41
N GLY A 127 -18.80 -12.42 -1.13
CA GLY A 127 -18.17 -11.39 -1.97
C GLY A 127 -16.99 -11.94 -2.77
N PRO A 128 -16.16 -11.07 -3.33
CA PRO A 128 -14.98 -11.53 -4.05
C PRO A 128 -14.03 -12.29 -3.14
N MET A 129 -13.23 -13.18 -3.72
CA MET A 129 -12.15 -13.87 -3.01
C MET A 129 -11.22 -12.84 -2.33
N ARG A 130 -11.04 -12.99 -1.04
CA ARG A 130 -10.09 -12.22 -0.23
C ARG A 130 -8.82 -13.01 -0.09
N TRP A 131 -7.71 -12.31 -0.22
CA TRP A 131 -6.38 -12.87 -0.21
C TRP A 131 -5.65 -12.50 1.07
N ALA A 132 -4.83 -13.40 1.56
CA ALA A 132 -3.97 -13.23 2.72
C ALA A 132 -2.53 -13.61 2.38
N ALA A 133 -1.61 -13.31 3.28
CA ALA A 133 -0.20 -13.64 3.16
C ALA A 133 0.26 -14.39 4.42
N PRO A 134 0.81 -15.62 4.33
CA PRO A 134 1.28 -16.39 5.48
C PRO A 134 2.30 -15.61 6.34
N ASP A 135 3.21 -14.88 5.71
CA ASP A 135 4.24 -14.06 6.38
C ASP A 135 3.81 -12.60 6.61
N GLY A 136 2.52 -12.31 6.47
CA GLY A 136 1.94 -10.97 6.60
C GLY A 136 1.93 -10.20 5.29
N LEU A 137 0.95 -9.31 5.15
CA LEU A 137 0.75 -8.51 3.93
C LEU A 137 1.97 -7.64 3.59
N ARG A 138 2.78 -7.26 4.56
CA ARG A 138 4.04 -6.55 4.31
C ARG A 138 5.00 -7.35 3.44
N SER A 139 5.05 -8.69 3.57
CA SER A 139 5.96 -9.54 2.79
C SER A 139 5.74 -9.38 1.28
N LEU A 140 4.52 -9.10 0.85
CA LEU A 140 4.16 -8.84 -0.55
C LEU A 140 4.81 -7.55 -1.06
N VAL A 141 4.81 -6.49 -0.25
CA VAL A 141 5.45 -5.22 -0.61
C VAL A 141 6.98 -5.36 -0.58
N VAL A 142 7.53 -6.12 0.36
CA VAL A 142 8.97 -6.44 0.40
C VAL A 142 9.39 -7.17 -0.88
N ALA A 143 8.64 -8.19 -1.30
CA ALA A 143 8.91 -8.92 -2.53
C ALA A 143 8.82 -8.02 -3.78
N LEU A 144 7.83 -7.12 -3.82
CA LEU A 144 7.69 -6.15 -4.91
C LEU A 144 8.81 -5.12 -4.93
N ALA A 145 9.39 -4.76 -3.77
CA ALA A 145 10.49 -3.81 -3.64
C ALA A 145 11.86 -4.41 -3.96
N ALA A 146 11.97 -5.73 -4.13
CA ALA A 146 13.25 -6.39 -4.36
C ALA A 146 13.98 -5.83 -5.60
N GLY A 147 15.24 -5.42 -5.42
CA GLY A 147 16.07 -4.84 -6.46
C GLY A 147 15.84 -3.35 -6.74
N LEU A 148 14.96 -2.67 -6.03
CA LEU A 148 14.80 -1.21 -6.08
C LEU A 148 15.76 -0.51 -5.11
N ASP A 149 16.20 0.71 -5.46
CA ASP A 149 16.92 1.60 -4.55
C ASP A 149 15.94 2.22 -3.55
N VAL A 150 15.91 1.68 -2.33
CA VAL A 150 15.02 2.12 -1.25
C VAL A 150 15.85 2.59 -0.06
N THR A 151 15.79 3.88 0.24
CA THR A 151 16.40 4.47 1.43
C THR A 151 15.35 4.56 2.55
N LEU A 152 15.53 3.74 3.59
CA LEU A 152 14.70 3.71 4.79
C LEU A 152 15.16 4.75 5.82
N GLN A 153 14.27 5.08 6.77
CA GLN A 153 14.53 6.06 7.83
C GLN A 153 14.92 7.45 7.29
N HIS A 154 14.41 7.77 6.10
CA HIS A 154 14.61 9.05 5.44
C HIS A 154 13.28 9.83 5.41
N GLU A 155 13.19 10.86 6.23
CA GLU A 155 12.01 11.73 6.27
C GLU A 155 12.24 12.93 5.34
N VAL A 156 11.47 12.97 4.24
CA VAL A 156 11.38 14.13 3.36
C VAL A 156 10.62 15.24 4.08
N ARG A 157 11.14 16.47 4.00
CA ARG A 157 10.58 17.64 4.68
C ARG A 157 9.81 18.55 3.74
N GLN A 158 10.27 18.68 2.49
CA GLN A 158 9.68 19.57 1.51
C GLN A 158 9.84 19.02 0.09
N VAL A 159 8.80 19.26 -0.72
CA VAL A 159 8.85 19.07 -2.17
C VAL A 159 8.51 20.41 -2.82
N GLY A 160 9.50 20.98 -3.51
CA GLY A 160 9.41 22.30 -4.10
C GLY A 160 8.90 22.30 -5.54
N PRO A 161 8.56 23.50 -6.06
CA PRO A 161 8.28 23.70 -7.48
C PRO A 161 9.52 23.42 -8.33
N GLY A 162 9.32 22.88 -9.55
CA GLY A 162 10.43 22.43 -10.40
C GLY A 162 11.05 21.17 -9.81
N PRO A 163 10.39 20.02 -9.91
CA PRO A 163 10.46 18.84 -9.03
C PRO A 163 11.77 18.73 -8.25
N CYS A 164 11.70 19.01 -6.94
CA CYS A 164 12.86 18.87 -6.07
C CYS A 164 12.43 18.33 -4.70
N VAL A 165 13.29 17.54 -4.06
CA VAL A 165 13.08 16.96 -2.73
C VAL A 165 14.17 17.49 -1.81
N ASP A 166 13.78 18.21 -0.73
CA ASP A 166 14.70 18.83 0.23
C ASP A 166 15.83 19.68 -0.43
N GLY A 167 15.50 20.32 -1.56
CA GLY A 167 16.44 21.15 -2.34
C GLY A 167 17.20 20.39 -3.42
N GLU A 168 17.14 19.05 -3.48
CA GLU A 168 17.79 18.25 -4.52
C GLU A 168 16.85 18.09 -5.72
N PRO A 169 17.28 18.49 -6.95
CA PRO A 169 16.43 18.41 -8.13
C PRO A 169 16.23 16.98 -8.62
N ALA A 170 15.06 16.71 -9.19
CA ALA A 170 14.72 15.48 -9.88
C ALA A 170 13.97 15.79 -11.18
N ASP A 171 13.84 14.84 -12.12
CA ASP A 171 13.02 15.01 -13.31
C ASP A 171 11.52 14.90 -12.99
N ALA A 172 11.18 14.07 -11.99
CA ALA A 172 9.86 13.99 -11.41
C ALA A 172 9.91 13.55 -9.94
N VAL A 173 8.89 13.95 -9.16
CA VAL A 173 8.69 13.53 -7.76
C VAL A 173 7.32 12.89 -7.62
N VAL A 174 7.27 11.73 -6.99
CA VAL A 174 6.02 11.00 -6.69
C VAL A 174 5.79 11.00 -5.18
N LEU A 175 4.67 11.55 -4.74
CA LEU A 175 4.21 11.48 -3.35
C LEU A 175 3.21 10.31 -3.21
N ALA A 176 3.72 9.17 -2.72
CA ALA A 176 2.95 7.93 -2.59
C ALA A 176 2.44 7.75 -1.14
N MET A 177 1.53 8.64 -0.72
CA MET A 177 1.05 8.72 0.65
C MET A 177 -0.37 9.30 0.74
N PRO A 178 -1.07 9.19 1.89
CA PRO A 178 -2.34 9.87 2.13
C PRO A 178 -2.28 11.38 1.89
N ASP A 179 -3.36 11.94 1.33
CA ASP A 179 -3.46 13.37 0.98
C ASP A 179 -2.96 14.33 2.07
N PRO A 180 -3.34 14.17 3.37
CA PRO A 180 -2.87 15.11 4.40
C PRO A 180 -1.36 15.02 4.67
N GLN A 181 -0.74 13.91 4.31
CA GLN A 181 0.72 13.77 4.41
C GLN A 181 1.40 14.44 3.23
N ALA A 182 0.88 14.25 2.01
CA ALA A 182 1.39 14.92 0.82
C ALA A 182 1.24 16.44 0.90
N ALA A 183 0.11 16.93 1.40
CA ALA A 183 -0.17 18.35 1.58
C ALA A 183 0.88 19.06 2.46
N ARG A 184 1.44 18.38 3.46
CA ARG A 184 2.48 18.95 4.34
C ARG A 184 3.82 19.16 3.67
N LEU A 185 4.07 18.50 2.55
CA LEU A 185 5.33 18.56 1.83
C LEU A 185 5.31 19.59 0.68
N LEU A 186 4.13 20.09 0.31
CA LEU A 186 3.90 20.92 -0.86
C LEU A 186 3.56 22.35 -0.49
N GLU A 187 4.21 23.31 -1.14
CA GLU A 187 3.86 24.73 -1.04
C GLU A 187 3.96 25.38 -2.43
N PRO A 188 2.88 25.91 -3.00
CA PRO A 188 1.51 25.91 -2.45
C PRO A 188 0.87 24.52 -2.45
N VAL A 189 -0.07 24.29 -1.51
CA VAL A 189 -0.82 23.03 -1.45
C VAL A 189 -1.80 22.97 -2.62
N PRO A 190 -1.78 21.92 -3.46
CA PRO A 190 -2.76 21.75 -4.55
C PRO A 190 -4.20 21.70 -4.01
N ALA A 191 -5.14 22.34 -4.73
CA ALA A 191 -6.53 22.43 -4.31
C ALA A 191 -7.18 21.06 -4.07
N GLU A 192 -6.76 20.04 -4.81
CA GLU A 192 -7.25 18.67 -4.68
C GLU A 192 -6.87 17.99 -3.35
N LEU A 193 -5.89 18.54 -2.63
CA LEU A 193 -5.45 18.05 -1.31
C LEU A 193 -6.03 18.83 -0.14
N VAL A 194 -6.63 20.02 -0.42
CA VAL A 194 -7.21 20.86 0.62
C VAL A 194 -8.48 20.20 1.16
N ASP A 195 -8.67 20.27 2.50
CA ASP A 195 -9.87 19.79 3.21
C ASP A 195 -10.22 18.31 2.98
N ARG A 196 -9.25 17.48 2.60
CA ARG A 196 -9.46 16.03 2.45
C ARG A 196 -9.54 15.34 3.80
N ARG A 197 -10.74 14.88 4.14
CA ARG A 197 -10.97 14.12 5.37
C ARG A 197 -10.56 12.65 5.20
N TRP A 198 -9.98 12.12 6.28
CA TRP A 198 -9.58 10.73 6.41
C TRP A 198 -10.08 10.19 7.73
N TYR A 199 -10.53 8.95 7.74
CA TYR A 199 -10.94 8.25 8.95
C TYR A 199 -9.73 7.60 9.60
N PRO A 200 -9.49 7.83 10.91
CA PRO A 200 -8.48 7.10 11.66
C PRO A 200 -9.03 5.73 12.09
N VAL A 201 -8.13 4.83 12.45
CA VAL A 201 -8.42 3.52 13.04
C VAL A 201 -7.35 3.20 14.08
N ILE A 202 -7.74 2.66 15.22
CA ILE A 202 -6.83 1.96 16.12
C ILE A 202 -7.02 0.46 15.89
N ALA A 203 -5.96 -0.20 15.43
CA ALA A 203 -5.90 -1.65 15.33
C ALA A 203 -5.38 -2.22 16.65
N VAL A 204 -6.14 -3.12 17.26
CA VAL A 204 -5.75 -3.82 18.48
C VAL A 204 -5.57 -5.30 18.16
N ALA A 205 -4.35 -5.81 18.29
CA ALA A 205 -4.07 -7.24 18.30
C ALA A 205 -4.14 -7.76 19.72
N ALA A 206 -4.75 -8.92 19.88
CA ALA A 206 -4.84 -9.62 21.17
C ALA A 206 -4.63 -11.11 20.98
N GLY A 207 -3.85 -11.74 21.85
CA GLY A 207 -3.55 -13.16 21.79
C GLY A 207 -3.94 -13.88 23.08
N TRP A 208 -4.57 -15.04 22.93
CA TRP A 208 -5.04 -15.89 24.02
C TRP A 208 -4.17 -17.14 24.16
N ALA A 209 -4.38 -17.91 25.22
CA ALA A 209 -3.72 -19.21 25.40
C ALA A 209 -4.25 -20.22 24.38
N GLU A 210 -5.55 -20.17 24.14
CA GLU A 210 -6.25 -21.06 23.22
C GLU A 210 -7.38 -20.32 22.52
N ARG A 211 -7.86 -20.89 21.41
CA ARG A 211 -9.00 -20.34 20.66
C ARG A 211 -10.30 -20.70 21.34
N ALA A 212 -11.02 -19.71 21.84
CA ALA A 212 -12.32 -19.87 22.51
C ALA A 212 -13.53 -19.44 21.67
N TRP A 213 -13.31 -18.76 20.53
CA TRP A 213 -14.39 -18.28 19.67
C TRP A 213 -14.77 -19.27 18.56
N ALA A 214 -16.04 -19.23 18.16
CA ALA A 214 -16.53 -20.00 17.01
C ALA A 214 -15.82 -19.54 15.72
N PRO A 215 -15.42 -20.47 14.83
CA PRO A 215 -14.64 -20.15 13.64
C PRO A 215 -15.30 -19.08 12.76
N PHE A 216 -14.53 -18.10 12.35
CA PHE A 216 -14.82 -17.13 11.29
C PHE A 216 -13.50 -16.58 10.74
N PRO A 217 -13.42 -16.24 9.44
CA PRO A 217 -12.18 -15.66 8.89
C PRO A 217 -11.98 -14.21 9.35
N ALA A 218 -12.95 -13.36 9.08
CA ALA A 218 -13.09 -12.03 9.62
C ALA A 218 -14.57 -11.63 9.66
N ALA A 219 -14.88 -10.55 10.38
CA ALA A 219 -16.23 -10.05 10.53
C ALA A 219 -16.29 -8.54 10.41
N PHE A 220 -17.23 -8.03 9.64
CA PHE A 220 -17.69 -6.66 9.78
C PHE A 220 -18.59 -6.54 11.02
N VAL A 221 -18.46 -5.44 11.76
CA VAL A 221 -19.28 -5.18 12.96
C VAL A 221 -20.06 -3.90 12.72
N ASN A 222 -21.25 -4.06 12.12
CA ASN A 222 -22.07 -2.95 11.69
C ASN A 222 -22.81 -2.29 12.86
N GLY A 223 -22.84 -0.94 12.86
CA GLY A 223 -23.56 -0.17 13.88
C GLY A 223 -22.97 -0.27 15.29
N HIS A 224 -21.83 -0.90 15.48
CA HIS A 224 -21.21 -1.03 16.80
C HIS A 224 -20.40 0.23 17.15
N PRO A 225 -20.51 0.78 18.37
CA PRO A 225 -19.84 2.04 18.71
C PRO A 225 -18.30 1.92 18.77
N VAL A 226 -17.76 0.73 19.02
CA VAL A 226 -16.32 0.53 19.26
C VAL A 226 -15.63 -0.22 18.11
N LEU A 227 -16.24 -1.27 17.58
CA LEU A 227 -15.64 -2.18 16.59
C LEU A 227 -16.17 -1.92 15.20
N ALA A 228 -15.29 -1.87 14.20
CA ALA A 228 -15.66 -1.83 12.78
C ALA A 228 -15.38 -3.16 12.08
N LEU A 229 -14.28 -3.85 12.44
CA LEU A 229 -13.87 -5.12 11.86
C LEU A 229 -13.10 -5.94 12.89
N VAL A 230 -13.27 -7.26 12.85
CA VAL A 230 -12.45 -8.22 13.61
C VAL A 230 -11.95 -9.28 12.65
N ALA A 231 -10.65 -9.54 12.63
CA ALA A 231 -10.04 -10.61 11.84
C ALA A 231 -9.43 -11.67 12.77
N ASP A 232 -9.69 -12.94 12.46
CA ASP A 232 -8.96 -14.07 13.04
C ASP A 232 -7.60 -14.18 12.34
N ASP A 233 -6.54 -13.72 13.03
CA ASP A 233 -5.21 -13.66 12.44
C ASP A 233 -4.60 -15.05 12.26
N GLY A 234 -4.96 -16.02 13.11
CA GLY A 234 -4.53 -17.41 12.95
C GLY A 234 -5.16 -18.09 11.74
N ASP A 235 -6.45 -17.86 11.51
CA ASP A 235 -7.14 -18.34 10.31
C ASP A 235 -6.57 -17.67 9.05
N ARG A 236 -6.38 -16.35 9.10
CA ARG A 236 -5.79 -15.58 8.00
C ARG A 236 -4.39 -16.07 7.61
N ARG A 237 -3.55 -16.45 8.59
CA ARG A 237 -2.21 -17.00 8.37
C ARG A 237 -2.24 -18.46 7.95
N GLY A 238 -3.25 -19.21 8.39
CA GLY A 238 -3.32 -20.66 8.27
C GLY A 238 -2.48 -21.39 9.32
N ASP A 239 -2.05 -20.71 10.38
CA ASP A 239 -1.30 -21.28 11.50
C ASP A 239 -2.19 -21.63 12.70
N GLY A 240 -3.46 -21.24 12.67
CA GLY A 240 -4.44 -21.51 13.72
C GLY A 240 -4.16 -20.83 15.06
N ALA A 241 -3.21 -19.89 15.13
CA ALA A 241 -2.89 -19.20 16.37
C ALA A 241 -4.10 -18.47 16.96
N PRO A 242 -4.27 -18.48 18.29
CA PRO A 242 -5.40 -17.82 18.95
C PRO A 242 -5.18 -16.30 19.06
N VAL A 243 -5.19 -15.64 17.91
CA VAL A 243 -4.93 -14.19 17.79
C VAL A 243 -6.05 -13.53 16.99
N LEU A 244 -6.65 -12.49 17.56
CA LEU A 244 -7.58 -11.60 16.88
C LEU A 244 -6.92 -10.24 16.64
N VAL A 245 -7.29 -9.61 15.54
CA VAL A 245 -7.00 -8.21 15.27
C VAL A 245 -8.32 -7.47 15.06
N ALA A 246 -8.61 -6.54 15.97
CA ALA A 246 -9.79 -5.71 15.92
C ALA A 246 -9.44 -4.31 15.40
N HIS A 247 -10.24 -3.77 14.49
CA HIS A 247 -10.18 -2.38 14.06
C HIS A 247 -11.30 -1.61 14.76
N SER A 248 -10.92 -0.51 15.41
CA SER A 248 -11.87 0.39 16.05
C SER A 248 -12.71 1.16 15.02
N THR A 249 -13.81 1.76 15.48
CA THR A 249 -14.46 2.85 14.76
C THR A 249 -13.57 4.10 14.73
N ALA A 250 -13.91 5.05 13.86
CA ALA A 250 -13.20 6.32 13.78
C ALA A 250 -13.39 7.17 15.06
N ASP A 251 -14.54 7.07 15.70
CA ASP A 251 -14.84 7.81 16.93
C ASP A 251 -13.93 7.39 18.08
N VAL A 252 -13.74 6.09 18.27
CA VAL A 252 -12.76 5.56 19.25
C VAL A 252 -11.34 6.02 18.90
N ALA A 253 -10.97 5.96 17.61
CA ALA A 253 -9.64 6.38 17.19
C ALA A 253 -9.41 7.89 17.34
N HIS A 254 -10.44 8.73 17.25
CA HIS A 254 -10.38 10.15 17.57
C HIS A 254 -10.27 10.40 19.06
N ALA A 255 -11.05 9.68 19.88
CA ALA A 255 -11.00 9.81 21.35
C ALA A 255 -9.62 9.47 21.93
N HIS A 256 -8.94 8.51 21.30
CA HIS A 256 -7.61 8.03 21.73
C HIS A 256 -6.46 8.45 20.78
N ASP A 257 -6.58 9.59 20.08
CA ASP A 257 -5.56 10.02 19.10
C ASP A 257 -4.18 10.23 19.73
N ALA A 258 -4.11 10.72 20.96
CA ALA A 258 -2.85 10.95 21.69
C ALA A 258 -2.29 9.67 22.34
N ASP A 259 -3.17 8.76 22.77
CA ASP A 259 -2.82 7.52 23.48
C ASP A 259 -3.60 6.34 22.91
N PRO A 260 -3.05 5.66 21.88
CA PRO A 260 -3.71 4.50 21.28
C PRO A 260 -3.89 3.31 22.22
N ASP A 261 -3.04 3.15 23.21
CA ASP A 261 -3.13 2.07 24.20
C ASP A 261 -4.35 2.27 25.14
N GLY A 262 -4.78 3.51 25.32
CA GLY A 262 -6.01 3.84 26.05
C GLY A 262 -7.29 3.28 25.45
N ALA A 263 -7.29 2.93 24.13
CA ALA A 263 -8.42 2.27 23.50
C ALA A 263 -8.51 0.75 23.80
N VAL A 264 -7.43 0.13 24.28
CA VAL A 264 -7.37 -1.33 24.47
C VAL A 264 -8.46 -1.84 25.41
N PRO A 265 -8.73 -1.24 26.59
CA PRO A 265 -9.74 -1.73 27.52
C PRO A 265 -11.15 -1.78 26.91
N GLU A 266 -11.58 -0.74 26.16
CA GLU A 266 -12.91 -0.71 25.55
C GLU A 266 -13.03 -1.66 24.36
N VAL A 267 -11.97 -1.81 23.54
CA VAL A 267 -11.92 -2.78 22.44
C VAL A 267 -11.99 -4.21 22.97
N LEU A 268 -11.27 -4.54 24.04
CA LEU A 268 -11.35 -5.85 24.67
C LEU A 268 -12.73 -6.11 25.30
N ALA A 269 -13.32 -5.11 25.95
CA ALA A 269 -14.66 -5.24 26.50
C ALA A 269 -15.70 -5.51 25.38
N ALA A 270 -15.54 -4.89 24.21
CA ALA A 270 -16.37 -5.14 23.04
C ALA A 270 -16.15 -6.54 22.46
N LEU A 271 -14.90 -7.01 22.34
CA LEU A 271 -14.56 -8.36 21.87
C LEU A 271 -15.12 -9.44 22.80
N ARG A 272 -15.03 -9.27 24.13
CA ARG A 272 -15.63 -10.18 25.11
C ARG A 272 -17.14 -10.32 24.89
N ARG A 273 -17.84 -9.21 24.74
CA ARG A 273 -19.31 -9.24 24.50
C ARG A 273 -19.67 -9.84 23.15
N LEU A 274 -18.85 -9.59 22.11
CA LEU A 274 -19.15 -10.03 20.75
C LEU A 274 -18.89 -11.52 20.52
N LEU A 275 -17.83 -12.05 21.15
CA LEU A 275 -17.28 -13.38 20.85
C LEU A 275 -17.23 -14.32 22.06
N ASP A 276 -17.66 -13.86 23.23
CA ASP A 276 -17.62 -14.60 24.52
C ASP A 276 -16.21 -15.11 24.86
N VAL A 277 -15.20 -14.23 24.71
CA VAL A 277 -13.79 -14.55 24.98
C VAL A 277 -13.35 -13.99 26.33
N GLY A 278 -12.43 -14.69 27.00
CA GLY A 278 -11.82 -14.26 28.24
C GLY A 278 -10.74 -13.19 28.03
N ASP A 279 -9.90 -13.00 29.05
CA ASP A 279 -8.78 -12.07 28.97
C ASP A 279 -7.64 -12.61 28.10
N PRO A 280 -7.07 -11.78 27.21
CA PRO A 280 -5.91 -12.16 26.41
C PRO A 280 -4.65 -12.18 27.28
N GLN A 281 -3.66 -12.98 26.87
CA GLN A 281 -2.34 -13.01 27.49
C GLN A 281 -1.50 -11.78 27.15
N TRP A 282 -1.76 -11.18 25.98
CA TRP A 282 -1.08 -9.98 25.53
C TRP A 282 -1.96 -9.17 24.59
N THR A 283 -1.66 -7.87 24.50
CA THR A 283 -2.28 -6.94 23.57
C THR A 283 -1.22 -6.05 22.94
N PHE A 284 -1.54 -5.49 21.78
CA PHE A 284 -0.74 -4.47 21.11
C PHE A 284 -1.67 -3.56 20.32
N ALA A 285 -1.57 -2.23 20.54
CA ALA A 285 -2.33 -1.25 19.78
C ALA A 285 -1.46 -0.52 18.76
N HIS A 286 -2.06 -0.16 17.62
CA HIS A 286 -1.43 0.64 16.58
C HIS A 286 -2.42 1.61 15.97
N ARG A 287 -2.08 2.89 15.96
CA ARG A 287 -2.93 3.94 15.38
C ARG A 287 -2.59 4.19 13.92
N TRP A 288 -3.63 4.17 13.10
CA TRP A 288 -3.65 4.65 11.73
C TRP A 288 -4.39 5.99 11.66
N ARG A 289 -3.67 7.11 11.70
CA ARG A 289 -4.30 8.45 11.63
C ARG A 289 -5.02 8.68 10.30
N PHE A 290 -4.52 8.11 9.22
CA PHE A 290 -5.08 8.19 7.88
C PHE A 290 -5.31 6.77 7.34
N ALA A 291 -6.28 6.05 7.93
CA ALA A 291 -6.57 4.67 7.59
C ALA A 291 -7.32 4.57 6.25
N ALA A 292 -8.38 5.37 6.07
CA ALA A 292 -9.19 5.37 4.88
C ALA A 292 -9.64 6.79 4.50
N PRO A 293 -9.67 7.15 3.20
CA PRO A 293 -10.21 8.42 2.74
C PRO A 293 -11.74 8.46 2.93
N ALA A 294 -12.28 9.62 3.33
CA ALA A 294 -13.71 9.80 3.50
C ALA A 294 -14.48 9.88 2.17
N ALA A 295 -13.80 10.23 1.08
CA ALA A 295 -14.39 10.30 -0.25
C ALA A 295 -13.42 9.70 -1.30
N GLN A 296 -13.99 9.09 -2.32
CA GLN A 296 -13.28 8.52 -3.47
C GLN A 296 -13.06 9.59 -4.55
N ARG A 297 -12.14 9.31 -5.49
CA ARG A 297 -11.92 10.06 -6.72
C ARG A 297 -12.11 9.13 -7.92
N ASP A 298 -12.53 9.69 -9.05
CA ASP A 298 -12.64 8.94 -10.31
C ASP A 298 -11.27 8.73 -10.98
N ALA A 299 -10.34 9.69 -10.80
CA ALA A 299 -8.98 9.57 -11.30
C ALA A 299 -8.15 8.59 -10.45
N THR A 300 -7.23 7.87 -11.09
CA THR A 300 -6.32 6.92 -10.40
C THR A 300 -5.05 7.58 -9.84
N PHE A 301 -4.71 8.79 -10.31
CA PHE A 301 -3.56 9.57 -9.84
C PHE A 301 -3.74 11.05 -10.20
N ARG A 302 -2.81 11.89 -9.75
CA ARG A 302 -2.58 13.26 -10.27
C ARG A 302 -1.13 13.39 -10.74
N LEU A 303 -0.90 14.09 -11.83
CA LEU A 303 0.42 14.48 -12.30
C LEU A 303 0.39 15.89 -12.88
N ALA A 304 1.04 16.83 -12.22
CA ALA A 304 1.18 18.21 -12.68
C ALA A 304 2.57 18.74 -12.33
N ASP A 305 3.16 19.51 -13.22
CA ASP A 305 4.46 20.21 -13.03
C ASP A 305 5.59 19.29 -12.56
N GLY A 306 5.59 18.02 -13.00
CA GLY A 306 6.57 17.01 -12.59
C GLY A 306 6.32 16.41 -11.21
N ILE A 307 5.24 16.77 -10.50
CA ILE A 307 4.87 16.22 -9.20
C ILE A 307 3.64 15.33 -9.35
N GLY A 308 3.79 14.06 -8.99
CA GLY A 308 2.76 13.03 -9.01
C GLY A 308 2.22 12.71 -7.62
N LEU A 309 0.92 12.41 -7.51
CA LEU A 309 0.26 11.96 -6.29
C LEU A 309 -0.36 10.60 -6.54
N ALA A 310 -0.05 9.61 -5.70
CA ALA A 310 -0.57 8.25 -5.79
C ALA A 310 -0.87 7.65 -4.42
N CYS A 311 -2.08 7.15 -4.25
CA CYS A 311 -2.49 6.35 -3.07
C CYS A 311 -3.87 5.73 -3.33
N ASP A 312 -4.43 5.03 -2.35
CA ASP A 312 -5.76 4.44 -2.43
C ASP A 312 -6.92 5.44 -2.41
N ALA A 313 -6.66 6.73 -2.13
CA ALA A 313 -7.68 7.80 -2.28
C ALA A 313 -7.96 8.15 -3.75
N TRP A 314 -7.12 7.69 -4.65
CA TRP A 314 -7.30 7.82 -6.09
C TRP A 314 -8.00 6.55 -6.62
N GLY A 315 -9.33 6.51 -6.47
CA GLY A 315 -10.21 5.39 -6.74
C GLY A 315 -10.92 4.87 -5.48
N ARG A 316 -11.51 3.67 -5.56
CA ARG A 316 -12.13 2.99 -4.41
C ARG A 316 -11.04 2.48 -3.49
N SER A 317 -10.97 2.98 -2.25
CA SER A 317 -9.91 2.67 -1.29
C SER A 317 -9.78 1.16 -1.03
N ARG A 318 -8.67 0.58 -1.52
CA ARG A 318 -8.26 -0.81 -1.32
C ARG A 318 -6.80 -0.99 -1.78
N VAL A 319 -6.19 -2.13 -1.46
CA VAL A 319 -4.81 -2.45 -1.82
C VAL A 319 -4.59 -2.39 -3.34
N GLU A 320 -5.49 -3.00 -4.13
CA GLU A 320 -5.44 -2.96 -5.59
C GLU A 320 -5.49 -1.53 -6.15
N ALA A 321 -6.35 -0.68 -5.60
CA ALA A 321 -6.45 0.72 -6.05
C ALA A 321 -5.17 1.50 -5.78
N ALA A 322 -4.51 1.26 -4.64
CA ALA A 322 -3.22 1.85 -4.34
C ALA A 322 -2.11 1.37 -5.29
N TRP A 323 -2.07 0.06 -5.59
CA TRP A 323 -1.15 -0.50 -6.57
C TRP A 323 -1.37 0.11 -7.95
N ARG A 324 -2.60 0.15 -8.42
CA ARG A 324 -2.99 0.72 -9.70
C ARG A 324 -2.65 2.21 -9.79
N SER A 325 -2.94 2.97 -8.73
CA SER A 325 -2.60 4.39 -8.66
C SER A 325 -1.10 4.64 -8.92
N GLY A 326 -0.23 3.84 -8.31
CA GLY A 326 1.21 3.92 -8.53
C GLY A 326 1.63 3.53 -9.95
N THR A 327 1.09 2.44 -10.48
CA THR A 327 1.40 1.92 -11.83
C THR A 327 0.94 2.90 -12.92
N ASP A 328 -0.31 3.40 -12.83
CA ASP A 328 -0.85 4.36 -13.78
C ASP A 328 -0.06 5.69 -13.79
N LEU A 329 0.34 6.18 -12.59
CA LEU A 329 1.18 7.35 -12.47
C LEU A 329 2.56 7.15 -13.12
N ALA A 330 3.19 6.00 -12.92
CA ALA A 330 4.46 5.68 -13.55
C ALA A 330 4.36 5.73 -15.08
N ARG A 331 3.32 5.13 -15.64
CA ARG A 331 3.07 5.16 -17.09
C ARG A 331 2.83 6.57 -17.62
N ALA A 332 2.13 7.40 -16.86
CA ALA A 332 1.94 8.81 -17.21
C ALA A 332 3.26 9.62 -17.17
N ILE A 333 4.19 9.29 -16.28
CA ILE A 333 5.53 9.87 -16.25
C ILE A 333 6.33 9.42 -17.48
N LEU A 334 6.28 8.14 -17.85
CA LEU A 334 6.99 7.58 -19.01
C LEU A 334 6.49 8.11 -20.36
N ALA A 335 5.23 8.56 -20.42
CA ALA A 335 4.60 9.09 -21.64
C ALA A 335 4.95 10.57 -21.92
N ARG A 336 5.70 11.26 -21.05
CA ARG A 336 6.17 12.65 -21.23
C ARG A 336 7.51 12.72 -21.94
#